data_6533b26de981b8bdae5da245dcc3ba3c
#
_entry.id   6533b26de981b8bdae5da245dcc3ba3c
#
_cell.length_a   1.000
_cell.length_b   1.000
_cell.length_c   1.000
_cell.angle_alpha   90.00
_cell.angle_beta   90.00
_cell.angle_gamma   90.00
#
_symmetry.space_group_name_H-M   'P 1'
#
loop_
_entity.id
_entity.type
_entity.pdbx_description
1 polymer ?
#
loop_
_entity_poly.entity_id
_entity_poly.type
_entity_poly.pdbx_seq_one_letter_code
_entity_poly.pdbx_strand_id
1 'polypeptide(L)'
;MPATKQDALLIQAAKTGNIIHVQALLAKGVNADAKDSEGTTALMFAAQKGYAEIVRILLKNGANVNQVRRRFGLTALMLAAAHKQADSVRLLLAGGADVNAKNDDGSTALMAASLKGDINVVRLLLTASADVNVCDRDGDSALKIAALSGNESVVKALGDAGAIADNSILFLAVSQGRAAIIRILLNCGADPNIKNADSKTALMQAAIVGNLSVIEILLAAGADVGIFDKDGETALTLAADFGHVDVVLALVGAGADVNVKNRDGGTALMAAAAGGTLPIALILLDAGADINAKDKDDETALNFAVLEGYEDVVELLLKRGASVGARNRLGDTPLLVAAVHGYTTILSALLQKVNQNNADFLNAKNFWETALTLAVFQGHTETVKVLLEGGVDPNIAGEQGKTALMKACIRGHIAIAKLLVDSGADVNLRDDSGATALMWAAHRGSVDIIKILIDAGAELNHKNLGNYTALMLAEFNSYKEVVKLLKTAGARE
;
A
#
# COMPACT_ATOMS: atom_id res chain seq x y z
N MET A 1 -53.16 -29.24 15.92
CA MET A 1 -53.36 -30.68 16.17
C MET A 1 -52.07 -31.41 15.82
N PRO A 2 -51.67 -32.46 16.51
CA PRO A 2 -50.54 -33.25 16.11
C PRO A 2 -50.85 -33.88 14.74
N ALA A 3 -49.81 -33.98 13.87
CA ALA A 3 -49.94 -34.58 12.55
C ALA A 3 -50.47 -36.00 12.65
N THR A 4 -51.50 -36.34 11.84
CA THR A 4 -52.02 -37.71 11.76
C THR A 4 -51.01 -38.64 11.07
N LYS A 5 -51.16 -39.95 11.27
CA LYS A 5 -50.27 -40.90 10.57
C LYS A 5 -50.35 -40.73 9.05
N GLN A 6 -51.51 -40.31 8.53
CA GLN A 6 -51.69 -40.08 7.07
C GLN A 6 -51.02 -38.75 6.62
N ASP A 7 -51.00 -37.71 7.44
CA ASP A 7 -50.31 -36.46 7.18
C ASP A 7 -48.78 -36.73 7.05
N ALA A 8 -48.22 -37.53 7.95
CA ALA A 8 -46.80 -37.91 7.87
C ALA A 8 -46.47 -38.71 6.62
N LEU A 9 -47.40 -39.59 6.16
CA LEU A 9 -47.20 -40.33 4.93
C LEU A 9 -47.25 -39.44 3.68
N LEU A 10 -48.13 -38.41 3.64
CA LEU A 10 -48.16 -37.45 2.53
C LEU A 10 -46.86 -36.66 2.44
N ILE A 11 -46.35 -36.14 3.58
CA ILE A 11 -45.08 -35.43 3.64
C ILE A 11 -43.94 -36.33 3.18
N GLN A 12 -43.88 -37.58 3.65
CA GLN A 12 -42.86 -38.55 3.25
C GLN A 12 -42.94 -38.89 1.77
N ALA A 13 -44.11 -39.09 1.21
CA ALA A 13 -44.33 -39.35 -0.21
C ALA A 13 -43.87 -38.18 -1.10
N ALA A 14 -44.17 -36.92 -0.68
CA ALA A 14 -43.68 -35.71 -1.36
C ALA A 14 -42.15 -35.55 -1.26
N LYS A 15 -41.58 -35.88 -0.13
CA LYS A 15 -40.13 -35.83 0.11
C LYS A 15 -39.34 -36.82 -0.74
N THR A 16 -39.94 -37.99 -1.05
CA THR A 16 -39.31 -39.06 -1.82
C THR A 16 -39.71 -39.05 -3.32
N GLY A 17 -40.56 -38.13 -3.75
CA GLY A 17 -40.97 -38.02 -5.14
C GLY A 17 -41.98 -39.06 -5.58
N ASN A 18 -42.69 -39.73 -4.66
CA ASN A 18 -43.67 -40.79 -4.98
C ASN A 18 -45.03 -40.20 -5.41
N ILE A 19 -45.17 -39.90 -6.68
CA ILE A 19 -46.36 -39.27 -7.27
C ILE A 19 -47.62 -40.11 -7.02
N ILE A 20 -47.55 -41.46 -7.23
CA ILE A 20 -48.69 -42.33 -7.06
C ILE A 20 -49.22 -42.31 -5.65
N HIS A 21 -48.32 -42.34 -4.67
CA HIS A 21 -48.71 -42.31 -3.25
C HIS A 21 -49.26 -40.95 -2.82
N VAL A 22 -48.72 -39.82 -3.34
CA VAL A 22 -49.28 -38.50 -3.14
C VAL A 22 -50.70 -38.41 -3.65
N GLN A 23 -50.96 -38.84 -4.89
CA GLN A 23 -52.31 -38.86 -5.47
C GLN A 23 -53.29 -39.72 -4.67
N ALA A 24 -52.89 -40.91 -4.26
CA ALA A 24 -53.72 -41.83 -3.50
C ALA A 24 -54.11 -41.28 -2.11
N LEU A 25 -53.19 -40.58 -1.45
CA LEU A 25 -53.45 -39.96 -0.14
C LEU A 25 -54.38 -38.75 -0.27
N LEU A 26 -54.14 -37.87 -1.24
CA LEU A 26 -55.02 -36.71 -1.50
C LEU A 26 -56.44 -37.13 -1.92
N ALA A 27 -56.59 -38.19 -2.74
CA ALA A 27 -57.89 -38.76 -3.09
C ALA A 27 -58.65 -39.33 -1.87
N LYS A 28 -57.97 -39.71 -0.81
CA LYS A 28 -58.54 -40.12 0.47
C LYS A 28 -58.88 -38.94 1.42
N GLY A 29 -58.69 -37.69 0.96
CA GLY A 29 -59.01 -36.49 1.71
C GLY A 29 -57.97 -36.09 2.77
N VAL A 30 -56.74 -36.58 2.63
CA VAL A 30 -55.61 -36.12 3.50
C VAL A 30 -55.40 -34.65 3.24
N ASN A 31 -55.20 -33.89 4.34
CA ASN A 31 -54.99 -32.44 4.26
C ASN A 31 -53.67 -32.10 3.47
N ALA A 32 -53.84 -31.40 2.34
CA ALA A 32 -52.71 -30.97 1.51
C ALA A 32 -51.76 -30.02 2.27
N ASP A 33 -52.23 -29.32 3.29
CA ASP A 33 -51.47 -28.40 4.14
C ASP A 33 -50.92 -29.03 5.44
N ALA A 34 -50.94 -30.39 5.51
CA ALA A 34 -50.35 -31.09 6.64
C ALA A 34 -48.88 -30.68 6.85
N LYS A 35 -48.50 -30.49 8.11
CA LYS A 35 -47.17 -29.99 8.52
C LYS A 35 -46.44 -31.02 9.37
N ASP A 36 -45.14 -31.11 9.18
CA ASP A 36 -44.29 -31.80 10.15
C ASP A 36 -44.07 -31.00 11.43
N SER A 37 -43.24 -31.50 12.36
CA SER A 37 -42.91 -30.84 13.63
C SER A 37 -42.26 -29.47 13.45
N GLU A 38 -41.60 -29.22 12.32
CA GLU A 38 -40.97 -27.97 11.96
C GLU A 38 -41.88 -27.01 11.18
N GLY A 39 -43.11 -27.43 10.87
CA GLY A 39 -44.05 -26.67 10.06
C GLY A 39 -43.82 -26.78 8.57
N THR A 40 -43.03 -27.75 8.12
CA THR A 40 -42.74 -27.97 6.71
C THR A 40 -43.89 -28.77 6.06
N THR A 41 -44.42 -28.30 4.93
CA THR A 41 -45.50 -28.96 4.20
C THR A 41 -44.97 -29.89 3.10
N ALA A 42 -45.87 -30.77 2.60
CA ALA A 42 -45.58 -31.59 1.43
C ALA A 42 -45.20 -30.76 0.20
N LEU A 43 -45.87 -29.60 0.00
CA LEU A 43 -45.55 -28.64 -1.06
C LEU A 43 -44.13 -28.08 -0.95
N MET A 44 -43.69 -27.74 0.27
CA MET A 44 -42.33 -27.22 0.53
C MET A 44 -41.26 -28.27 0.18
N PHE A 45 -41.44 -29.53 0.57
CA PHE A 45 -40.52 -30.62 0.21
C PHE A 45 -40.48 -30.88 -1.30
N ALA A 46 -41.64 -30.96 -1.97
CA ALA A 46 -41.70 -31.14 -3.39
C ALA A 46 -41.06 -30.00 -4.16
N ALA A 47 -41.28 -28.75 -3.73
CA ALA A 47 -40.69 -27.55 -4.30
C ALA A 47 -39.17 -27.54 -4.15
N GLN A 48 -38.66 -27.85 -2.96
CA GLN A 48 -37.24 -27.94 -2.67
C GLN A 48 -36.51 -28.98 -3.52
N LYS A 49 -37.15 -30.11 -3.75
CA LYS A 49 -36.58 -31.24 -4.51
C LYS A 49 -36.80 -31.15 -6.02
N GLY A 50 -37.61 -30.19 -6.50
CA GLY A 50 -37.89 -29.99 -7.91
C GLY A 50 -38.92 -30.99 -8.47
N TYR A 51 -39.75 -31.63 -7.66
CA TYR A 51 -40.78 -32.56 -8.09
C TYR A 51 -41.99 -31.80 -8.64
N ALA A 52 -41.83 -31.19 -9.82
CA ALA A 52 -42.78 -30.30 -10.44
C ALA A 52 -44.19 -30.91 -10.55
N GLU A 53 -44.31 -32.20 -10.88
CA GLU A 53 -45.60 -32.86 -10.98
C GLU A 53 -46.29 -33.01 -9.62
N ILE A 54 -45.55 -33.27 -8.54
CA ILE A 54 -46.08 -33.28 -7.18
C ILE A 54 -46.51 -31.88 -6.74
N VAL A 55 -45.72 -30.83 -7.07
CA VAL A 55 -46.07 -29.42 -6.84
C VAL A 55 -47.44 -29.14 -7.50
N ARG A 56 -47.61 -29.51 -8.78
CA ARG A 56 -48.85 -29.31 -9.56
C ARG A 56 -50.02 -30.01 -8.90
N ILE A 57 -49.86 -31.27 -8.49
CA ILE A 57 -50.92 -32.09 -7.87
C ILE A 57 -51.34 -31.48 -6.53
N LEU A 58 -50.38 -31.06 -5.68
CA LEU A 58 -50.67 -30.45 -4.39
C LEU A 58 -51.43 -29.14 -4.56
N LEU A 59 -51.00 -28.25 -5.44
CA LEU A 59 -51.67 -26.97 -5.73
C LEU A 59 -53.10 -27.19 -6.25
N LYS A 60 -53.32 -28.18 -7.17
CA LYS A 60 -54.64 -28.54 -7.68
C LYS A 60 -55.58 -29.07 -6.58
N ASN A 61 -55.03 -29.65 -5.51
CA ASN A 61 -55.80 -30.17 -4.38
C ASN A 61 -55.85 -29.14 -3.21
N GLY A 62 -55.62 -27.85 -3.48
CA GLY A 62 -55.84 -26.76 -2.55
C GLY A 62 -54.74 -26.52 -1.53
N ALA A 63 -53.53 -27.02 -1.77
CA ALA A 63 -52.41 -26.70 -0.92
C ALA A 63 -52.15 -25.15 -0.90
N ASN A 64 -52.06 -24.58 0.27
CA ASN A 64 -51.77 -23.14 0.42
C ASN A 64 -50.32 -22.86 0.04
N VAL A 65 -50.14 -22.19 -1.10
CA VAL A 65 -48.84 -21.87 -1.69
C VAL A 65 -48.00 -20.95 -0.82
N ASN A 66 -48.65 -20.12 0.03
CA ASN A 66 -48.00 -19.09 0.88
C ASN A 66 -47.80 -19.56 2.33
N GLN A 67 -47.92 -20.83 2.63
CA GLN A 67 -47.54 -21.35 3.93
C GLN A 67 -46.10 -21.07 4.25
N VAL A 68 -45.82 -20.69 5.49
CA VAL A 68 -44.48 -20.46 6.03
C VAL A 68 -44.06 -21.58 6.97
N ARG A 69 -42.82 -22.01 6.84
CA ARG A 69 -42.17 -22.91 7.78
C ARG A 69 -41.94 -22.24 9.13
N ARG A 70 -42.19 -22.97 10.24
CA ARG A 70 -42.07 -22.43 11.59
C ARG A 70 -40.67 -21.93 11.90
N ARG A 71 -39.65 -22.61 11.40
CA ARG A 71 -38.25 -22.23 11.55
C ARG A 71 -37.78 -21.49 10.33
N PHE A 72 -37.25 -20.31 10.50
CA PHE A 72 -36.74 -19.37 9.48
C PHE A 72 -37.79 -18.71 8.58
N GLY A 73 -39.10 -18.95 8.78
CA GLY A 73 -40.14 -18.28 7.99
C GLY A 73 -40.13 -18.60 6.48
N LEU A 74 -39.55 -19.73 6.06
CA LEU A 74 -39.35 -20.05 4.64
C LEU A 74 -40.65 -20.46 3.96
N THR A 75 -40.88 -19.96 2.72
CA THR A 75 -41.95 -20.39 1.83
C THR A 75 -41.50 -21.48 0.85
N ALA A 76 -42.45 -22.16 0.19
CA ALA A 76 -42.14 -23.11 -0.88
C ALA A 76 -41.39 -22.46 -2.03
N LEU A 77 -41.71 -21.20 -2.38
CA LEU A 77 -41.03 -20.42 -3.44
C LEU A 77 -39.56 -20.14 -3.08
N MET A 78 -39.27 -19.74 -1.83
CA MET A 78 -37.90 -19.54 -1.37
C MET A 78 -37.07 -20.82 -1.42
N LEU A 79 -37.65 -21.93 -1.00
CA LEU A 79 -37.01 -23.25 -1.05
C LEU A 79 -36.71 -23.69 -2.47
N ALA A 80 -37.65 -23.53 -3.41
CA ALA A 80 -37.46 -23.81 -4.81
C ALA A 80 -36.35 -22.93 -5.43
N ALA A 81 -36.36 -21.64 -5.15
CA ALA A 81 -35.37 -20.67 -5.62
C ALA A 81 -33.94 -20.99 -5.10
N ALA A 82 -33.82 -21.30 -3.81
CA ALA A 82 -32.56 -21.66 -3.17
C ALA A 82 -31.95 -22.97 -3.75
N HIS A 83 -32.76 -23.82 -4.34
CA HIS A 83 -32.34 -25.11 -4.91
C HIS A 83 -32.37 -25.16 -6.45
N LYS A 84 -32.51 -24.01 -7.11
CA LYS A 84 -32.49 -23.86 -8.58
C LYS A 84 -33.60 -24.63 -9.32
N GLN A 85 -34.77 -24.76 -8.70
CA GLN A 85 -35.87 -25.58 -9.22
C GLN A 85 -36.82 -24.73 -10.09
N ALA A 86 -36.38 -24.34 -11.29
CA ALA A 86 -37.09 -23.40 -12.17
C ALA A 86 -38.54 -23.82 -12.48
N ASP A 87 -38.81 -25.11 -12.74
CA ASP A 87 -40.17 -25.58 -13.01
C ASP A 87 -41.09 -25.52 -11.79
N SER A 88 -40.55 -25.81 -10.60
CA SER A 88 -41.29 -25.65 -9.35
C SER A 88 -41.58 -24.17 -9.10
N VAL A 89 -40.59 -23.25 -9.31
CA VAL A 89 -40.80 -21.82 -9.22
C VAL A 89 -41.90 -21.34 -10.14
N ARG A 90 -41.92 -21.78 -11.42
CA ARG A 90 -42.97 -21.41 -12.39
C ARG A 90 -44.33 -21.83 -11.93
N LEU A 91 -44.46 -23.06 -11.44
CA LEU A 91 -45.75 -23.60 -10.94
C LEU A 91 -46.24 -22.90 -9.68
N LEU A 92 -45.35 -22.60 -8.74
CA LEU A 92 -45.67 -21.88 -7.51
C LEU A 92 -46.15 -20.45 -7.82
N LEU A 93 -45.46 -19.74 -8.71
CA LEU A 93 -45.87 -18.39 -9.14
C LEU A 93 -47.23 -18.41 -9.85
N ALA A 94 -47.47 -19.40 -10.74
CA ALA A 94 -48.76 -19.61 -11.39
C ALA A 94 -49.87 -19.99 -10.37
N GLY A 95 -49.51 -20.60 -9.26
CA GLY A 95 -50.40 -20.93 -8.13
C GLY A 95 -50.64 -19.80 -7.17
N GLY A 96 -50.16 -18.58 -7.46
CA GLY A 96 -50.35 -17.38 -6.60
C GLY A 96 -49.38 -17.26 -5.43
N ALA A 97 -48.18 -17.80 -5.58
CA ALA A 97 -47.12 -17.56 -4.59
C ALA A 97 -46.80 -16.07 -4.49
N ASP A 98 -46.72 -15.54 -3.28
CA ASP A 98 -46.24 -14.19 -3.05
C ASP A 98 -44.72 -14.10 -3.34
N VAL A 99 -44.39 -13.44 -4.46
CA VAL A 99 -43.01 -13.31 -4.94
C VAL A 99 -42.15 -12.48 -4.00
N ASN A 100 -42.78 -11.58 -3.23
CA ASN A 100 -42.12 -10.66 -2.31
C ASN A 100 -42.20 -11.08 -0.83
N ALA A 101 -42.68 -12.32 -0.57
CA ALA A 101 -42.68 -12.86 0.77
C ALA A 101 -41.27 -12.77 1.40
N LYS A 102 -41.23 -12.39 2.68
CA LYS A 102 -39.98 -12.31 3.46
C LYS A 102 -39.89 -13.42 4.48
N ASN A 103 -38.73 -14.01 4.62
CA ASN A 103 -38.43 -14.94 5.70
C ASN A 103 -38.16 -14.19 7.03
N ASP A 104 -37.80 -14.91 8.09
CA ASP A 104 -37.50 -14.31 9.41
C ASP A 104 -36.34 -13.31 9.36
N ASP A 105 -35.40 -13.44 8.44
CA ASP A 105 -34.26 -12.54 8.25
C ASP A 105 -34.56 -11.37 7.27
N GLY A 106 -35.77 -11.32 6.74
CA GLY A 106 -36.16 -10.36 5.71
C GLY A 106 -35.80 -10.74 4.29
N SER A 107 -35.15 -11.90 4.08
CA SER A 107 -34.70 -12.36 2.76
C SER A 107 -35.87 -12.87 1.89
N THR A 108 -35.76 -12.63 0.58
CA THR A 108 -36.77 -13.01 -0.42
C THR A 108 -36.31 -14.20 -1.29
N ALA A 109 -37.23 -14.75 -2.08
CA ALA A 109 -36.89 -15.77 -3.08
C ALA A 109 -35.89 -15.25 -4.11
N LEU A 110 -35.96 -13.95 -4.48
CA LEU A 110 -35.02 -13.32 -5.42
C LEU A 110 -33.59 -13.29 -4.85
N MET A 111 -33.44 -12.98 -3.57
CA MET A 111 -32.14 -13.01 -2.86
C MET A 111 -31.55 -14.43 -2.85
N ALA A 112 -32.40 -15.45 -2.56
CA ALA A 112 -31.98 -16.85 -2.56
C ALA A 112 -31.52 -17.32 -3.94
N ALA A 113 -32.20 -16.93 -5.02
CA ALA A 113 -31.83 -17.22 -6.40
C ALA A 113 -30.53 -16.50 -6.79
N SER A 114 -30.37 -15.25 -6.37
CA SER A 114 -29.20 -14.41 -6.61
C SER A 114 -27.93 -14.98 -5.97
N LEU A 115 -28.03 -15.44 -4.73
CA LEU A 115 -26.94 -16.15 -4.04
C LEU A 115 -26.50 -17.41 -4.80
N LYS A 116 -27.45 -18.15 -5.35
CA LYS A 116 -27.15 -19.38 -6.11
C LYS A 116 -26.71 -19.13 -7.54
N GLY A 117 -26.86 -17.92 -8.05
CA GLY A 117 -26.47 -17.55 -9.41
C GLY A 117 -27.31 -18.18 -10.50
N ASP A 118 -28.55 -18.56 -10.19
CA ASP A 118 -29.44 -19.19 -11.19
C ASP A 118 -30.22 -18.11 -11.98
N ILE A 119 -29.70 -17.77 -13.14
CA ILE A 119 -30.29 -16.74 -14.00
C ILE A 119 -31.70 -17.09 -14.47
N ASN A 120 -32.05 -18.37 -14.64
CA ASN A 120 -33.36 -18.77 -15.07
C ASN A 120 -34.40 -18.52 -13.99
N VAL A 121 -34.09 -18.91 -12.76
CA VAL A 121 -34.95 -18.63 -11.59
C VAL A 121 -35.07 -17.13 -11.35
N VAL A 122 -33.95 -16.37 -11.42
CA VAL A 122 -33.97 -14.90 -11.27
C VAL A 122 -34.91 -14.27 -12.30
N ARG A 123 -34.81 -14.63 -13.58
CA ARG A 123 -35.71 -14.12 -14.64
C ARG A 123 -37.17 -14.45 -14.40
N LEU A 124 -37.47 -15.65 -13.93
CA LEU A 124 -38.87 -16.05 -13.60
C LEU A 124 -39.42 -15.16 -12.46
N LEU A 125 -38.62 -14.89 -11.41
CA LEU A 125 -39.04 -14.06 -10.31
C LEU A 125 -39.20 -12.59 -10.75
N LEU A 126 -38.28 -12.05 -11.55
CA LEU A 126 -38.39 -10.71 -12.12
C LEU A 126 -39.62 -10.54 -13.03
N THR A 127 -39.90 -11.51 -13.86
CA THR A 127 -41.13 -11.53 -14.71
C THR A 127 -42.41 -11.55 -13.87
N ALA A 128 -42.35 -12.15 -12.67
CA ALA A 128 -43.44 -12.15 -11.70
C ALA A 128 -43.49 -10.91 -10.82
N SER A 129 -42.77 -9.83 -11.21
CA SER A 129 -42.70 -8.54 -10.51
C SER A 129 -42.08 -8.63 -9.09
N ALA A 130 -41.05 -9.44 -8.93
CA ALA A 130 -40.23 -9.41 -7.69
C ALA A 130 -39.64 -8.02 -7.52
N ASP A 131 -39.76 -7.46 -6.31
CA ASP A 131 -39.13 -6.19 -5.93
C ASP A 131 -37.61 -6.39 -5.79
N VAL A 132 -36.83 -5.77 -6.70
CA VAL A 132 -35.39 -5.90 -6.79
C VAL A 132 -34.63 -5.15 -5.70
N ASN A 133 -35.30 -4.19 -5.02
CA ASN A 133 -34.69 -3.28 -4.07
C ASN A 133 -35.00 -3.64 -2.59
N VAL A 134 -35.65 -4.77 -2.35
CA VAL A 134 -35.81 -5.27 -0.98
C VAL A 134 -34.45 -5.54 -0.35
N CYS A 135 -34.29 -5.12 0.90
CA CYS A 135 -33.14 -5.49 1.72
C CYS A 135 -33.56 -6.40 2.86
N ASP A 136 -32.68 -7.32 3.25
CA ASP A 136 -32.81 -8.12 4.45
C ASP A 136 -32.42 -7.33 5.71
N ARG A 137 -32.35 -7.99 6.88
CA ARG A 137 -31.98 -7.34 8.15
C ARG A 137 -30.55 -6.83 8.20
N ASP A 138 -29.66 -7.41 7.40
CA ASP A 138 -28.25 -7.00 7.29
C ASP A 138 -28.07 -5.85 6.27
N GLY A 139 -29.17 -5.44 5.61
CA GLY A 139 -29.15 -4.43 4.57
C GLY A 139 -28.69 -4.97 3.22
N ASP A 140 -28.69 -6.28 3.02
CA ASP A 140 -28.27 -6.91 1.77
C ASP A 140 -29.42 -7.02 0.79
N SER A 141 -29.25 -6.43 -0.42
CA SER A 141 -30.17 -6.58 -1.54
C SER A 141 -29.79 -7.77 -2.43
N ALA A 142 -30.72 -8.19 -3.29
CA ALA A 142 -30.42 -9.22 -4.29
C ALA A 142 -29.22 -8.88 -5.18
N LEU A 143 -29.06 -7.59 -5.53
CA LEU A 143 -27.92 -7.08 -6.32
C LEU A 143 -26.60 -7.22 -5.53
N LYS A 144 -26.59 -6.83 -4.26
CA LYS A 144 -25.39 -6.96 -3.41
C LYS A 144 -24.99 -8.41 -3.24
N ILE A 145 -25.95 -9.31 -2.95
CA ILE A 145 -25.70 -10.74 -2.82
C ILE A 145 -25.14 -11.34 -4.12
N ALA A 146 -25.69 -10.96 -5.29
CA ALA A 146 -25.23 -11.43 -6.59
C ALA A 146 -23.80 -10.92 -6.89
N ALA A 147 -23.52 -9.64 -6.60
CA ALA A 147 -22.21 -9.05 -6.80
C ALA A 147 -21.14 -9.70 -5.89
N LEU A 148 -21.44 -9.90 -4.61
CA LEU A 148 -20.60 -10.64 -3.66
C LEU A 148 -20.27 -12.06 -4.15
N SER A 149 -21.28 -12.75 -4.68
CA SER A 149 -21.13 -14.12 -5.19
C SER A 149 -20.45 -14.20 -6.57
N GLY A 150 -20.19 -13.06 -7.24
CA GLY A 150 -19.59 -13.01 -8.57
C GLY A 150 -20.48 -13.45 -9.71
N ASN A 151 -21.77 -13.41 -9.52
CA ASN A 151 -22.76 -13.87 -10.51
C ASN A 151 -23.09 -12.77 -11.53
N GLU A 152 -22.17 -12.47 -12.47
CA GLU A 152 -22.27 -11.36 -13.44
C GLU A 152 -23.60 -11.34 -14.22
N SER A 153 -24.07 -12.50 -14.70
CA SER A 153 -25.32 -12.59 -15.45
C SER A 153 -26.55 -12.22 -14.60
N VAL A 154 -26.51 -12.55 -13.31
CA VAL A 154 -27.55 -12.17 -12.33
C VAL A 154 -27.46 -10.70 -12.00
N VAL A 155 -26.25 -10.17 -11.75
CA VAL A 155 -26.04 -8.73 -11.51
C VAL A 155 -26.59 -7.92 -12.67
N LYS A 156 -26.31 -8.34 -13.91
CA LYS A 156 -26.85 -7.67 -15.11
C LYS A 156 -28.37 -7.72 -15.17
N ALA A 157 -28.97 -8.88 -14.95
CA ALA A 157 -30.44 -9.02 -15.00
C ALA A 157 -31.15 -8.20 -13.92
N LEU A 158 -30.56 -8.07 -12.73
CA LEU A 158 -31.06 -7.23 -11.65
C LEU A 158 -30.91 -5.75 -11.98
N GLY A 159 -29.77 -5.34 -12.55
CA GLY A 159 -29.56 -3.97 -13.03
C GLY A 159 -30.53 -3.57 -14.12
N ASP A 160 -30.73 -4.42 -15.14
CA ASP A 160 -31.71 -4.21 -16.22
C ASP A 160 -33.17 -4.11 -15.67
N ALA A 161 -33.44 -4.72 -14.50
CA ALA A 161 -34.71 -4.64 -13.81
C ALA A 161 -34.85 -3.44 -12.86
N GLY A 162 -33.89 -2.53 -12.82
CA GLY A 162 -33.91 -1.31 -12.01
C GLY A 162 -33.41 -1.49 -10.56
N ALA A 163 -32.54 -2.46 -10.31
CA ALA A 163 -31.87 -2.56 -9.03
C ALA A 163 -30.95 -1.38 -8.81
N ILE A 164 -31.03 -0.76 -7.63
CA ILE A 164 -30.20 0.37 -7.22
C ILE A 164 -28.88 -0.17 -6.62
N ALA A 165 -27.76 0.30 -7.14
CA ALA A 165 -26.45 -0.05 -6.60
C ALA A 165 -26.20 0.74 -5.30
N ASP A 166 -25.99 0.04 -4.21
CA ASP A 166 -25.44 0.60 -2.99
C ASP A 166 -23.93 0.84 -3.20
N ASN A 167 -23.44 1.96 -2.71
CA ASN A 167 -22.06 2.37 -2.86
C ASN A 167 -21.04 1.38 -2.22
N SER A 168 -21.44 0.65 -1.18
CA SER A 168 -20.60 -0.39 -0.56
C SER A 168 -20.26 -1.53 -1.53
N ILE A 169 -21.16 -1.82 -2.48
CA ILE A 169 -20.97 -2.88 -3.48
C ILE A 169 -19.87 -2.51 -4.48
N LEU A 170 -19.77 -1.24 -4.84
CA LEU A 170 -18.74 -0.75 -5.76
C LEU A 170 -17.34 -0.96 -5.18
N PHE A 171 -17.12 -0.54 -3.93
CA PHE A 171 -15.84 -0.76 -3.25
C PHE A 171 -15.45 -2.23 -3.17
N LEU A 172 -16.42 -3.08 -2.87
CA LEU A 172 -16.21 -4.51 -2.76
C LEU A 172 -15.86 -5.12 -4.12
N ALA A 173 -16.57 -4.74 -5.18
CA ALA A 173 -16.28 -5.20 -6.54
C ALA A 173 -14.88 -4.74 -7.00
N VAL A 174 -14.47 -3.51 -6.64
CA VAL A 174 -13.14 -2.96 -6.93
C VAL A 174 -12.06 -3.73 -6.17
N SER A 175 -12.22 -3.99 -4.87
CA SER A 175 -11.25 -4.75 -4.08
C SER A 175 -11.04 -6.17 -4.58
N GLN A 176 -12.07 -6.76 -5.23
CA GLN A 176 -12.03 -8.08 -5.85
C GLN A 176 -11.59 -8.05 -7.32
N GLY A 177 -11.36 -6.87 -7.91
CA GLY A 177 -10.96 -6.71 -9.30
C GLY A 177 -12.01 -7.17 -10.33
N ARG A 178 -13.30 -7.14 -9.98
CA ARG A 178 -14.39 -7.67 -10.82
C ARG A 178 -14.86 -6.65 -11.86
N ALA A 179 -14.06 -6.42 -12.89
CA ALA A 179 -14.28 -5.42 -13.93
C ALA A 179 -15.68 -5.44 -14.55
N ALA A 180 -16.21 -6.62 -14.88
CA ALA A 180 -17.55 -6.75 -15.47
C ALA A 180 -18.66 -6.28 -14.50
N ILE A 181 -18.56 -6.66 -13.23
CA ILE A 181 -19.52 -6.27 -12.20
C ILE A 181 -19.44 -4.76 -11.95
N ILE A 182 -18.22 -4.19 -11.84
CA ILE A 182 -17.99 -2.75 -11.67
C ILE A 182 -18.71 -1.97 -12.78
N ARG A 183 -18.53 -2.38 -14.05
CA ARG A 183 -19.18 -1.74 -15.20
C ARG A 183 -20.71 -1.76 -15.10
N ILE A 184 -21.27 -2.87 -14.67
CA ILE A 184 -22.71 -3.00 -14.48
C ILE A 184 -23.19 -2.09 -13.34
N LEU A 185 -22.51 -2.09 -12.19
CA LEU A 185 -22.87 -1.25 -11.05
C LEU A 185 -22.86 0.25 -11.40
N LEU A 186 -21.84 0.71 -12.13
CA LEU A 186 -21.76 2.09 -12.61
C LEU A 186 -22.92 2.43 -13.55
N ASN A 187 -23.28 1.51 -14.46
CA ASN A 187 -24.46 1.67 -15.33
C ASN A 187 -25.79 1.65 -14.53
N CYS A 188 -25.84 1.02 -13.37
CA CYS A 188 -26.98 1.04 -12.43
C CYS A 188 -26.98 2.26 -11.50
N GLY A 189 -26.14 3.26 -11.77
CA GLY A 189 -26.13 4.52 -11.04
C GLY A 189 -25.25 4.55 -9.80
N ALA A 190 -24.33 3.59 -9.64
CA ALA A 190 -23.31 3.71 -8.59
C ALA A 190 -22.45 4.97 -8.85
N ASP A 191 -22.23 5.79 -7.83
CA ASP A 191 -21.39 6.97 -7.92
C ASP A 191 -19.90 6.59 -7.85
N PRO A 192 -19.10 6.81 -8.94
CA PRO A 192 -17.68 6.49 -8.95
C PRO A 192 -16.86 7.34 -7.96
N ASN A 193 -17.43 8.47 -7.50
CA ASN A 193 -16.75 9.46 -6.66
C ASN A 193 -17.09 9.33 -5.17
N ILE A 194 -17.93 8.38 -4.81
CA ILE A 194 -18.27 8.15 -3.41
C ILE A 194 -17.03 7.82 -2.58
N LYS A 195 -16.99 8.31 -1.35
CA LYS A 195 -15.92 8.04 -0.41
C LYS A 195 -16.33 6.98 0.62
N ASN A 196 -15.43 6.08 0.94
CA ASN A 196 -15.60 5.14 2.05
C ASN A 196 -15.32 5.82 3.42
N ALA A 197 -15.33 5.05 4.51
CA ALA A 197 -15.05 5.53 5.87
C ALA A 197 -13.65 6.17 6.01
N ASP A 198 -12.67 5.77 5.19
CA ASP A 198 -11.32 6.33 5.14
C ASP A 198 -11.20 7.53 4.18
N SER A 199 -12.32 8.03 3.66
CA SER A 199 -12.39 9.08 2.65
C SER A 199 -11.75 8.69 1.30
N LYS A 200 -11.48 7.41 1.07
CA LYS A 200 -10.94 6.90 -0.21
C LYS A 200 -12.05 6.65 -1.21
N THR A 201 -11.78 6.97 -2.48
CA THR A 201 -12.66 6.63 -3.61
C THR A 201 -12.36 5.24 -4.16
N ALA A 202 -13.26 4.72 -4.99
CA ALA A 202 -13.04 3.48 -5.74
C ALA A 202 -11.79 3.55 -6.62
N LEU A 203 -11.52 4.74 -7.23
CA LEU A 203 -10.34 5.00 -8.04
C LEU A 203 -9.05 4.87 -7.22
N MET A 204 -9.02 5.43 -6.01
CA MET A 204 -7.88 5.30 -5.08
C MET A 204 -7.65 3.84 -4.68
N GLN A 205 -8.71 3.09 -4.39
CA GLN A 205 -8.58 1.68 -4.05
C GLN A 205 -8.02 0.85 -5.22
N ALA A 206 -8.46 1.14 -6.45
CA ALA A 206 -7.93 0.50 -7.65
C ALA A 206 -6.46 0.89 -7.90
N ALA A 207 -6.08 2.14 -7.59
CA ALA A 207 -4.71 2.65 -7.71
C ALA A 207 -3.75 1.96 -6.73
N ILE A 208 -4.16 1.72 -5.49
CA ILE A 208 -3.38 0.97 -4.49
C ILE A 208 -3.09 -0.46 -4.96
N VAL A 209 -4.10 -1.11 -5.58
CA VAL A 209 -3.97 -2.51 -6.05
C VAL A 209 -3.24 -2.61 -7.40
N GLY A 210 -3.14 -1.52 -8.15
CA GLY A 210 -2.53 -1.50 -9.48
C GLY A 210 -3.40 -2.11 -10.58
N ASN A 211 -4.73 -2.12 -10.42
CA ASN A 211 -5.63 -2.73 -11.39
C ASN A 211 -6.00 -1.75 -12.51
N LEU A 212 -5.19 -1.71 -13.56
CA LEU A 212 -5.38 -0.83 -14.72
C LEU A 212 -6.77 -0.97 -15.35
N SER A 213 -7.27 -2.20 -15.52
CA SER A 213 -8.59 -2.42 -16.14
C SER A 213 -9.73 -1.78 -15.34
N VAL A 214 -9.63 -1.80 -14.00
CA VAL A 214 -10.61 -1.14 -13.11
C VAL A 214 -10.44 0.38 -13.16
N ILE A 215 -9.21 0.89 -13.20
CA ILE A 215 -8.92 2.32 -13.37
C ILE A 215 -9.59 2.85 -14.65
N GLU A 216 -9.38 2.19 -15.79
CA GLU A 216 -9.96 2.59 -17.07
C GLU A 216 -11.49 2.62 -17.04
N ILE A 217 -12.12 1.64 -16.40
CA ILE A 217 -13.58 1.57 -16.25
C ILE A 217 -14.09 2.72 -15.39
N LEU A 218 -13.43 3.02 -14.28
CA LEU A 218 -13.82 4.11 -13.37
C LEU A 218 -13.63 5.47 -14.04
N LEU A 219 -12.53 5.69 -14.74
CA LEU A 219 -12.28 6.93 -15.50
C LEU A 219 -13.31 7.13 -16.61
N ALA A 220 -13.63 6.07 -17.36
CA ALA A 220 -14.69 6.14 -18.40
C ALA A 220 -16.08 6.43 -17.82
N ALA A 221 -16.33 6.11 -16.55
CA ALA A 221 -17.55 6.43 -15.83
C ALA A 221 -17.53 7.81 -15.15
N GLY A 222 -16.49 8.62 -15.37
CA GLY A 222 -16.38 9.96 -14.80
C GLY A 222 -15.83 10.02 -13.38
N ALA A 223 -14.99 9.05 -13.00
CA ALA A 223 -14.26 9.15 -11.74
C ALA A 223 -13.33 10.37 -11.74
N ASP A 224 -13.43 11.20 -10.72
CA ASP A 224 -12.63 12.41 -10.55
C ASP A 224 -11.24 12.06 -9.99
N VAL A 225 -10.21 12.34 -10.78
CA VAL A 225 -8.80 12.08 -10.43
C VAL A 225 -8.27 13.04 -9.36
N GLY A 226 -8.94 14.18 -9.14
CA GLY A 226 -8.52 15.24 -8.20
C GLY A 226 -9.03 15.04 -6.78
N ILE A 227 -9.85 14.03 -6.51
CA ILE A 227 -10.31 13.76 -5.16
C ILE A 227 -9.14 13.28 -4.30
N PHE A 228 -9.10 13.72 -3.05
CA PHE A 228 -8.11 13.31 -2.04
C PHE A 228 -8.79 12.69 -0.81
N ASP A 229 -8.06 11.79 -0.16
CA ASP A 229 -8.46 11.15 1.09
C ASP A 229 -8.16 12.04 2.32
N LYS A 230 -8.34 11.47 3.53
CA LYS A 230 -8.06 12.18 4.79
C LYS A 230 -6.60 12.56 4.99
N ASP A 231 -5.67 11.92 4.29
CA ASP A 231 -4.23 12.17 4.37
C ASP A 231 -3.76 13.09 3.25
N GLY A 232 -4.69 13.54 2.38
CA GLY A 232 -4.40 14.39 1.23
C GLY A 232 -3.88 13.62 0.02
N GLU A 233 -3.93 12.28 0.06
CA GLU A 233 -3.50 11.42 -1.03
C GLU A 233 -4.53 11.39 -2.16
N THR A 234 -4.07 11.43 -3.39
CA THR A 234 -4.87 11.21 -4.60
C THR A 234 -4.65 9.81 -5.16
N ALA A 235 -5.44 9.39 -6.13
CA ALA A 235 -5.18 8.14 -6.84
C ALA A 235 -3.78 8.11 -7.48
N LEU A 236 -3.28 9.26 -7.97
CA LEU A 236 -1.95 9.39 -8.58
C LEU A 236 -0.83 9.21 -7.55
N THR A 237 -0.92 9.88 -6.39
CA THR A 237 0.10 9.77 -5.35
C THR A 237 0.18 8.35 -4.81
N LEU A 238 -0.98 7.71 -4.59
CA LEU A 238 -1.05 6.30 -4.18
C LEU A 238 -0.48 5.35 -5.25
N ALA A 239 -0.82 5.54 -6.53
CA ALA A 239 -0.26 4.71 -7.60
C ALA A 239 1.26 4.83 -7.71
N ALA A 240 1.80 6.03 -7.49
CA ALA A 240 3.24 6.28 -7.50
C ALA A 240 3.94 5.62 -6.30
N ASP A 241 3.35 5.71 -5.10
CA ASP A 241 3.86 5.12 -3.87
C ASP A 241 3.92 3.58 -3.95
N PHE A 242 2.88 2.96 -4.54
CA PHE A 242 2.83 1.52 -4.75
C PHE A 242 3.56 1.04 -6.03
N GLY A 243 4.16 1.93 -6.81
CA GLY A 243 4.98 1.57 -7.97
C GLY A 243 4.23 1.10 -9.21
N HIS A 244 2.97 1.46 -9.38
CA HIS A 244 2.11 0.99 -10.48
C HIS A 244 2.22 1.88 -11.73
N VAL A 245 3.22 1.63 -12.57
CA VAL A 245 3.59 2.43 -13.75
C VAL A 245 2.42 2.68 -14.70
N ASP A 246 1.71 1.60 -15.10
CA ASP A 246 0.61 1.69 -16.06
C ASP A 246 -0.56 2.52 -15.52
N VAL A 247 -0.82 2.40 -14.21
CA VAL A 247 -1.87 3.18 -13.52
C VAL A 247 -1.48 4.65 -13.45
N VAL A 248 -0.21 4.96 -13.11
CA VAL A 248 0.30 6.35 -13.13
C VAL A 248 0.14 6.95 -14.52
N LEU A 249 0.52 6.23 -15.58
CA LEU A 249 0.37 6.69 -16.96
C LEU A 249 -1.10 6.97 -17.31
N ALA A 250 -2.02 6.08 -16.93
CA ALA A 250 -3.46 6.26 -17.17
C ALA A 250 -4.03 7.48 -16.42
N LEU A 251 -3.64 7.68 -15.15
CA LEU A 251 -4.11 8.81 -14.33
C LEU A 251 -3.57 10.14 -14.84
N VAL A 252 -2.29 10.21 -15.23
CA VAL A 252 -1.69 11.40 -15.86
C VAL A 252 -2.39 11.69 -17.19
N GLY A 253 -2.63 10.67 -18.01
CA GLY A 253 -3.39 10.79 -19.26
C GLY A 253 -4.83 11.26 -19.07
N ALA A 254 -5.45 11.00 -17.92
CA ALA A 254 -6.76 11.49 -17.53
C ALA A 254 -6.74 12.91 -16.91
N GLY A 255 -5.57 13.56 -16.85
CA GLY A 255 -5.43 14.93 -16.38
C GLY A 255 -5.23 15.06 -14.86
N ALA A 256 -4.75 14.04 -14.19
CA ALA A 256 -4.38 14.15 -12.76
C ALA A 256 -3.27 15.21 -12.59
N ASP A 257 -3.43 16.09 -11.60
CA ASP A 257 -2.39 17.07 -11.24
C ASP A 257 -1.21 16.36 -10.58
N VAL A 258 -0.04 16.40 -11.24
CA VAL A 258 1.20 15.77 -10.79
C VAL A 258 1.86 16.50 -9.62
N ASN A 259 1.41 17.72 -9.30
CA ASN A 259 1.97 18.59 -8.27
C ASN A 259 1.16 18.62 -6.97
N VAL A 260 0.13 17.80 -6.86
CA VAL A 260 -0.64 17.68 -5.60
C VAL A 260 0.27 17.27 -4.47
N LYS A 261 0.12 17.97 -3.35
CA LYS A 261 0.81 17.66 -2.09
C LYS A 261 -0.14 17.01 -1.10
N ASN A 262 0.26 15.90 -0.54
CA ASN A 262 -0.41 15.30 0.60
C ASN A 262 -0.28 16.17 1.86
N ARG A 263 -0.83 15.71 3.00
CA ARG A 263 -0.75 16.45 4.26
C ARG A 263 0.67 16.73 4.74
N ASP A 264 1.62 15.87 4.41
CA ASP A 264 3.02 16.03 4.78
C ASP A 264 3.85 16.81 3.75
N GLY A 265 3.19 17.29 2.69
CA GLY A 265 3.82 18.03 1.61
C GLY A 265 4.44 17.12 0.55
N GLY A 266 4.29 15.80 0.71
CA GLY A 266 4.80 14.80 -0.23
C GLY A 266 4.08 14.86 -1.57
N THR A 267 4.82 14.65 -2.67
CA THR A 267 4.33 14.60 -4.04
C THR A 267 4.50 13.19 -4.64
N ALA A 268 3.79 12.92 -5.74
CA ALA A 268 3.96 11.66 -6.48
C ALA A 268 5.42 11.43 -6.94
N LEU A 269 6.16 12.51 -7.28
CA LEU A 269 7.57 12.42 -7.66
C LEU A 269 8.46 12.01 -6.48
N MET A 270 8.17 12.52 -5.27
CA MET A 270 8.88 12.11 -4.05
C MET A 270 8.63 10.65 -3.72
N ALA A 271 7.37 10.17 -3.85
CA ALA A 271 7.03 8.77 -3.67
C ALA A 271 7.77 7.87 -4.69
N ALA A 272 7.78 8.25 -5.97
CA ALA A 272 8.53 7.56 -7.00
C ALA A 272 10.05 7.52 -6.73
N ALA A 273 10.59 8.61 -6.18
CA ALA A 273 12.02 8.71 -5.83
C ALA A 273 12.37 7.86 -4.62
N ALA A 274 11.52 7.84 -3.59
CA ALA A 274 11.68 7.00 -2.40
C ALA A 274 11.50 5.50 -2.71
N GLY A 275 10.66 5.15 -3.69
CA GLY A 275 10.46 3.78 -4.15
C GLY A 275 11.43 3.32 -5.25
N GLY A 276 12.34 4.18 -5.73
CA GLY A 276 13.29 3.86 -6.81
C GLY A 276 12.64 3.55 -8.16
N THR A 277 11.43 4.04 -8.40
CA THR A 277 10.65 3.70 -9.60
C THR A 277 10.96 4.66 -10.74
N LEU A 278 12.09 4.43 -11.41
CA LEU A 278 12.57 5.26 -12.53
C LEU A 278 11.50 5.55 -13.61
N PRO A 279 10.70 4.57 -14.09
CA PRO A 279 9.67 4.84 -15.10
C PRO A 279 8.61 5.83 -14.62
N ILE A 280 8.20 5.74 -13.34
CA ILE A 280 7.21 6.66 -12.77
C ILE A 280 7.80 8.06 -12.65
N ALA A 281 9.03 8.19 -12.13
CA ALA A 281 9.72 9.46 -12.05
C ALA A 281 9.82 10.14 -13.43
N LEU A 282 10.12 9.36 -14.48
CA LEU A 282 10.17 9.86 -15.86
C LEU A 282 8.80 10.38 -16.32
N ILE A 283 7.74 9.59 -16.17
CA ILE A 283 6.37 9.97 -16.56
C ILE A 283 5.95 11.28 -15.86
N LEU A 284 6.19 11.38 -14.55
CA LEU A 284 5.81 12.55 -13.76
C LEU A 284 6.58 13.81 -14.18
N LEU A 285 7.89 13.69 -14.43
CA LEU A 285 8.73 14.79 -14.92
C LEU A 285 8.32 15.25 -16.32
N ASP A 286 8.00 14.34 -17.23
CA ASP A 286 7.52 14.64 -18.58
C ASP A 286 6.12 15.31 -18.54
N ALA A 287 5.34 15.03 -17.50
CA ALA A 287 4.05 15.67 -17.23
C ALA A 287 4.16 17.01 -16.46
N GLY A 288 5.37 17.48 -16.16
CA GLY A 288 5.61 18.78 -15.53
C GLY A 288 5.60 18.76 -13.99
N ALA A 289 5.98 17.66 -13.37
CA ALA A 289 6.18 17.62 -11.93
C ALA A 289 7.29 18.59 -11.50
N ASP A 290 7.04 19.35 -10.42
CA ASP A 290 8.05 20.23 -9.82
C ASP A 290 9.15 19.39 -9.16
N ILE A 291 10.29 19.34 -9.84
CA ILE A 291 11.46 18.56 -9.45
C ILE A 291 12.07 19.01 -8.11
N ASN A 292 11.84 20.27 -7.73
CA ASN A 292 12.38 20.88 -6.51
C ASN A 292 11.30 21.13 -5.44
N ALA A 293 10.11 20.53 -5.61
CA ALA A 293 9.09 20.55 -4.58
C ALA A 293 9.67 20.05 -3.25
N LYS A 294 9.24 20.66 -2.16
CA LYS A 294 9.65 20.32 -0.79
C LYS A 294 8.45 19.84 0.01
N ASP A 295 8.68 18.81 0.80
CA ASP A 295 7.74 18.37 1.82
C ASP A 295 7.84 19.22 3.10
N LYS A 296 7.20 18.81 4.21
CA LYS A 296 7.26 19.52 5.50
C LYS A 296 8.63 19.50 6.16
N ASP A 297 9.46 18.53 5.83
CA ASP A 297 10.82 18.41 6.36
C ASP A 297 11.86 19.00 5.42
N ASP A 298 11.39 19.80 4.42
CA ASP A 298 12.19 20.41 3.37
C ASP A 298 12.93 19.39 2.48
N GLU A 299 12.50 18.11 2.50
CA GLU A 299 13.04 17.08 1.64
C GLU A 299 12.51 17.22 0.21
N THR A 300 13.38 16.94 -0.75
CA THR A 300 13.05 16.90 -2.19
C THR A 300 13.09 15.47 -2.73
N ALA A 301 12.59 15.25 -3.95
CA ALA A 301 12.71 13.96 -4.61
C ALA A 301 14.18 13.49 -4.72
N LEU A 302 15.12 14.43 -4.95
CA LEU A 302 16.55 14.09 -4.99
C LEU A 302 17.05 13.60 -3.62
N ASN A 303 16.62 14.23 -2.53
CA ASN A 303 17.00 13.81 -1.17
C ASN A 303 16.53 12.38 -0.90
N PHE A 304 15.27 12.06 -1.23
CA PHE A 304 14.73 10.70 -1.07
C PHE A 304 15.50 9.66 -1.91
N ALA A 305 15.75 9.95 -3.21
CA ALA A 305 16.49 9.04 -4.08
C ALA A 305 17.94 8.79 -3.56
N VAL A 306 18.58 9.81 -3.03
CA VAL A 306 19.92 9.70 -2.44
C VAL A 306 19.88 8.94 -1.12
N LEU A 307 18.90 9.19 -0.26
CA LEU A 307 18.76 8.52 1.04
C LEU A 307 18.64 6.99 0.84
N GLU A 308 17.84 6.58 -0.13
CA GLU A 308 17.59 5.16 -0.43
C GLU A 308 18.66 4.54 -1.36
N GLY A 309 19.53 5.36 -1.96
CA GLY A 309 20.63 4.90 -2.79
C GLY A 309 20.25 4.51 -4.23
N TYR A 310 19.17 5.06 -4.78
CA TYR A 310 18.70 4.77 -6.14
C TYR A 310 19.46 5.58 -7.18
N GLU A 311 20.60 5.04 -7.66
CA GLU A 311 21.54 5.69 -8.57
C GLU A 311 20.90 6.16 -9.87
N ASP A 312 20.06 5.35 -10.49
CA ASP A 312 19.38 5.64 -11.76
C ASP A 312 18.36 6.78 -11.64
N VAL A 313 17.60 6.82 -10.53
CA VAL A 313 16.66 7.92 -10.22
C VAL A 313 17.44 9.20 -9.92
N VAL A 314 18.53 9.12 -9.14
CA VAL A 314 19.41 10.27 -8.88
C VAL A 314 19.94 10.83 -10.20
N GLU A 315 20.44 9.98 -11.10
CA GLU A 315 20.97 10.41 -12.39
C GLU A 315 19.90 11.10 -13.24
N LEU A 316 18.66 10.54 -13.27
CA LEU A 316 17.53 11.15 -13.96
C LEU A 316 17.23 12.54 -13.40
N LEU A 317 17.07 12.66 -12.07
CA LEU A 317 16.76 13.92 -11.40
C LEU A 317 17.85 14.97 -11.65
N LEU A 318 19.11 14.59 -11.57
CA LEU A 318 20.23 15.48 -11.86
C LEU A 318 20.26 15.91 -13.34
N LYS A 319 19.94 15.04 -14.28
CA LYS A 319 19.82 15.38 -15.71
C LYS A 319 18.69 16.37 -15.98
N ARG A 320 17.60 16.25 -15.22
CA ARG A 320 16.42 17.11 -15.34
C ARG A 320 16.52 18.42 -14.51
N GLY A 321 17.63 18.67 -13.83
CA GLY A 321 17.92 19.95 -13.18
C GLY A 321 17.51 20.03 -11.70
N ALA A 322 17.44 18.90 -11.00
CA ALA A 322 17.25 18.88 -9.56
C ALA A 322 18.33 19.68 -8.84
N SER A 323 17.93 20.42 -7.80
CA SER A 323 18.84 21.25 -6.99
C SER A 323 19.71 20.39 -6.09
N VAL A 324 21.00 20.32 -6.39
CA VAL A 324 21.98 19.57 -5.59
C VAL A 324 22.24 20.16 -4.21
N GLY A 325 21.93 21.45 -4.02
CA GLY A 325 22.17 22.20 -2.76
C GLY A 325 20.93 22.31 -1.86
N ALA A 326 19.83 21.61 -2.18
CA ALA A 326 18.65 21.61 -1.33
C ALA A 326 19.00 21.08 0.07
N ARG A 327 18.57 21.81 1.10
CA ARG A 327 18.77 21.43 2.50
C ARG A 327 17.44 21.01 3.10
N ASN A 328 17.45 19.93 3.84
CA ASN A 328 16.35 19.54 4.69
C ASN A 328 16.37 20.32 6.03
N ARG A 329 15.40 20.07 6.91
CA ARG A 329 15.33 20.70 8.23
C ARG A 329 16.51 20.38 9.15
N LEU A 330 17.22 19.29 8.93
CA LEU A 330 18.44 18.92 9.65
C LEU A 330 19.68 19.63 9.08
N GLY A 331 19.51 20.43 8.01
CA GLY A 331 20.60 21.09 7.30
C GLY A 331 21.37 20.17 6.37
N ASP A 332 20.93 18.91 6.21
CA ASP A 332 21.59 17.95 5.33
C ASP A 332 21.33 18.27 3.86
N THR A 333 22.37 18.13 3.06
CA THR A 333 22.29 18.17 1.59
C THR A 333 22.40 16.75 1.03
N PRO A 334 21.99 16.50 -0.23
CA PRO A 334 22.21 15.21 -0.89
C PRO A 334 23.65 14.71 -0.79
N LEU A 335 24.65 15.63 -0.85
CA LEU A 335 26.07 15.30 -0.73
C LEU A 335 26.42 14.75 0.66
N LEU A 336 25.87 15.37 1.72
CA LEU A 336 26.08 14.91 3.11
C LEU A 336 25.48 13.53 3.33
N VAL A 337 24.25 13.30 2.84
CA VAL A 337 23.58 12.00 2.94
C VAL A 337 24.36 10.92 2.19
N ALA A 338 24.78 11.18 0.95
CA ALA A 338 25.58 10.23 0.17
C ALA A 338 26.92 9.88 0.87
N ALA A 339 27.55 10.87 1.53
CA ALA A 339 28.79 10.69 2.26
C ALA A 339 28.63 9.81 3.53
N VAL A 340 27.53 9.96 4.26
CA VAL A 340 27.21 9.13 5.44
C VAL A 340 27.03 7.67 5.06
N HIS A 341 26.34 7.42 3.96
CA HIS A 341 26.02 6.06 3.51
C HIS A 341 27.12 5.42 2.66
N GLY A 342 28.15 6.20 2.24
CA GLY A 342 29.22 5.70 1.39
C GLY A 342 28.82 5.45 -0.06
N TYR A 343 27.78 6.14 -0.56
CA TYR A 343 27.28 5.99 -1.92
C TYR A 343 28.19 6.71 -2.92
N THR A 344 29.30 6.09 -3.24
CA THR A 344 30.40 6.67 -4.04
C THR A 344 29.97 7.10 -5.44
N THR A 345 29.14 6.28 -6.12
CA THR A 345 28.60 6.58 -7.46
C THR A 345 27.70 7.82 -7.42
N ILE A 346 26.75 7.85 -6.48
CA ILE A 346 25.84 8.99 -6.31
C ILE A 346 26.64 10.27 -5.97
N LEU A 347 27.60 10.15 -5.06
CA LEU A 347 28.44 11.27 -4.66
C LEU A 347 29.24 11.82 -5.85
N SER A 348 29.81 10.96 -6.68
CA SER A 348 30.49 11.34 -7.92
C SER A 348 29.56 12.10 -8.86
N ALA A 349 28.31 11.61 -9.05
CA ALA A 349 27.31 12.25 -9.90
C ALA A 349 26.91 13.65 -9.37
N LEU A 350 26.76 13.80 -8.07
CA LEU A 350 26.49 15.09 -7.42
C LEU A 350 27.64 16.08 -7.62
N LEU A 351 28.90 15.66 -7.42
CA LEU A 351 30.08 16.49 -7.60
C LEU A 351 30.26 16.96 -9.04
N GLN A 352 29.95 16.12 -10.03
CA GLN A 352 30.00 16.48 -11.46
C GLN A 352 29.02 17.60 -11.85
N LYS A 353 27.91 17.73 -11.13
CA LYS A 353 26.89 18.78 -11.37
C LYS A 353 27.25 20.11 -10.74
N VAL A 354 28.22 20.13 -9.87
CA VAL A 354 28.66 21.34 -9.19
C VAL A 354 29.92 21.87 -9.89
N ASN A 355 29.96 23.18 -10.15
CA ASN A 355 31.18 23.81 -10.61
C ASN A 355 32.29 23.59 -9.57
N GLN A 356 33.44 23.03 -9.95
CA GLN A 356 34.58 22.73 -9.05
C GLN A 356 35.04 23.91 -8.21
N ASN A 357 34.63 25.11 -8.56
CA ASN A 357 34.97 26.34 -7.81
C ASN A 357 33.92 26.74 -6.74
N ASN A 358 32.88 25.91 -6.52
CA ASN A 358 31.88 26.21 -5.50
C ASN A 358 32.32 25.64 -4.13
N ALA A 359 33.32 26.26 -3.51
CA ALA A 359 33.84 25.84 -2.22
C ALA A 359 32.75 25.81 -1.12
N ASP A 360 31.79 26.73 -1.18
CA ASP A 360 30.68 26.79 -0.22
C ASP A 360 29.78 25.56 -0.27
N PHE A 361 29.60 24.99 -1.47
CA PHE A 361 28.83 23.74 -1.62
C PHE A 361 29.66 22.53 -1.18
N LEU A 362 30.92 22.43 -1.63
CA LEU A 362 31.78 21.28 -1.37
C LEU A 362 32.07 21.12 0.14
N ASN A 363 32.23 22.23 0.84
CA ASN A 363 32.55 22.28 2.26
C ASN A 363 31.32 22.60 3.13
N ALA A 364 30.13 22.53 2.56
CA ALA A 364 28.88 22.77 3.28
C ALA A 364 28.78 21.85 4.49
N LYS A 365 28.37 22.39 5.61
CA LYS A 365 28.05 21.63 6.81
C LYS A 365 26.55 21.53 6.95
N ASN A 366 26.08 20.44 7.55
CA ASN A 366 24.84 20.51 8.30
C ASN A 366 25.08 21.36 9.56
N PHE A 367 24.35 21.17 10.65
CA PHE A 367 24.62 21.91 11.88
C PHE A 367 26.01 21.63 12.45
N TRP A 368 26.66 20.52 12.13
CA TRP A 368 27.85 20.03 12.82
C TRP A 368 28.99 19.55 11.89
N GLU A 369 28.69 18.88 10.78
CA GLU A 369 29.66 18.08 10.03
C GLU A 369 29.71 18.44 8.54
N THR A 370 30.86 18.19 7.90
CA THR A 370 31.04 18.22 6.46
C THR A 370 30.87 16.81 5.87
N ALA A 371 30.66 16.70 4.56
CA ALA A 371 30.61 15.40 3.85
C ALA A 371 31.88 14.57 4.11
N LEU A 372 33.07 15.24 4.11
CA LEU A 372 34.33 14.56 4.35
C LEU A 372 34.42 13.99 5.78
N THR A 373 34.08 14.81 6.80
CA THR A 373 34.15 14.37 8.19
C THR A 373 33.16 13.23 8.47
N LEU A 374 32.00 13.21 7.84
CA LEU A 374 31.01 12.13 7.92
C LEU A 374 31.54 10.84 7.27
N ALA A 375 32.02 10.90 6.02
CA ALA A 375 32.57 9.75 5.31
C ALA A 375 33.76 9.11 6.04
N VAL A 376 34.64 9.96 6.60
CA VAL A 376 35.78 9.49 7.41
C VAL A 376 35.31 8.82 8.70
N PHE A 377 34.33 9.38 9.40
CA PHE A 377 33.82 8.82 10.65
C PHE A 377 33.21 7.42 10.44
N GLN A 378 32.54 7.22 9.30
CA GLN A 378 31.97 5.92 8.91
C GLN A 378 33.02 4.93 8.32
N GLY A 379 34.17 5.42 7.88
CA GLY A 379 35.25 4.59 7.31
C GLY A 379 35.11 4.29 5.82
N HIS A 380 34.37 5.10 5.08
CA HIS A 380 34.13 4.93 3.65
C HIS A 380 35.31 5.43 2.81
N THR A 381 36.37 4.62 2.67
CA THR A 381 37.64 5.01 2.05
C THR A 381 37.49 5.53 0.63
N GLU A 382 36.74 4.83 -0.23
CA GLU A 382 36.54 5.27 -1.63
C GLU A 382 35.75 6.58 -1.73
N THR A 383 34.74 6.76 -0.86
CA THR A 383 33.98 8.01 -0.78
C THR A 383 34.87 9.18 -0.33
N VAL A 384 35.75 8.95 0.65
CA VAL A 384 36.76 9.95 1.10
C VAL A 384 37.68 10.33 -0.07
N LYS A 385 38.16 9.36 -0.84
CA LYS A 385 38.99 9.58 -2.00
C LYS A 385 38.29 10.46 -3.03
N VAL A 386 37.05 10.11 -3.41
CA VAL A 386 36.27 10.88 -4.39
C VAL A 386 35.97 12.31 -3.91
N LEU A 387 35.71 12.51 -2.62
CA LEU A 387 35.54 13.85 -2.05
C LEU A 387 36.80 14.70 -2.19
N LEU A 388 37.97 14.15 -1.87
CA LEU A 388 39.25 14.83 -1.97
C LEU A 388 39.63 15.16 -3.41
N GLU A 389 39.43 14.20 -4.34
CA GLU A 389 39.61 14.42 -5.78
C GLU A 389 38.61 15.45 -6.34
N GLY A 390 37.42 15.55 -5.74
CA GLY A 390 36.39 16.56 -6.04
C GLY A 390 36.72 17.97 -5.52
N GLY A 391 37.82 18.16 -4.78
CA GLY A 391 38.30 19.46 -4.30
C GLY A 391 37.72 19.87 -2.94
N VAL A 392 37.23 18.94 -2.14
CA VAL A 392 36.80 19.20 -0.75
C VAL A 392 38.06 19.52 0.09
N ASP A 393 38.01 20.59 0.88
CA ASP A 393 39.14 20.98 1.76
C ASP A 393 39.23 20.02 2.98
N PRO A 394 40.34 19.24 3.11
CA PRO A 394 40.54 18.31 4.22
C PRO A 394 40.65 18.96 5.59
N ASN A 395 40.86 20.28 5.63
CA ASN A 395 41.12 21.03 6.86
C ASN A 395 39.89 21.66 7.51
N ILE A 396 38.73 21.57 6.85
CA ILE A 396 37.47 22.05 7.42
C ILE A 396 37.07 21.19 8.61
N ALA A 397 37.03 21.77 9.79
CA ALA A 397 36.64 21.06 11.01
C ALA A 397 35.12 20.84 11.08
N GLY A 398 34.72 19.68 11.61
CA GLY A 398 33.37 19.35 12.00
C GLY A 398 33.03 19.67 13.45
N GLU A 399 32.24 18.84 14.08
CA GLU A 399 31.82 18.96 15.47
C GLU A 399 33.04 19.03 16.44
N GLN A 400 32.96 19.92 17.41
CA GLN A 400 34.02 20.16 18.43
C GLN A 400 35.36 20.55 17.82
N GLY A 401 35.38 21.19 16.66
CA GLY A 401 36.62 21.60 16.00
C GLY A 401 37.45 20.46 15.40
N LYS A 402 36.91 19.23 15.34
CA LYS A 402 37.64 18.06 14.88
C LYS A 402 37.71 18.01 13.36
N THR A 403 38.93 17.96 12.81
CA THR A 403 39.14 17.73 11.38
C THR A 403 38.89 16.29 10.97
N ALA A 404 38.77 16.05 9.66
CA ALA A 404 38.68 14.69 9.09
C ALA A 404 39.84 13.80 9.55
N LEU A 405 41.09 14.34 9.58
CA LEU A 405 42.26 13.59 10.03
C LEU A 405 42.15 13.19 11.52
N MET A 406 41.70 14.10 12.39
CA MET A 406 41.46 13.77 13.80
C MET A 406 40.43 12.66 13.96
N LYS A 407 39.35 12.67 13.18
CA LYS A 407 38.32 11.60 13.18
C LYS A 407 38.88 10.27 12.69
N ALA A 408 39.74 10.28 11.67
CA ALA A 408 40.43 9.09 11.20
C ALA A 408 41.29 8.47 12.31
N CYS A 409 42.02 9.35 13.07
CA CYS A 409 42.83 8.95 14.22
C CYS A 409 41.98 8.36 15.35
N ILE A 410 40.85 8.99 15.70
CA ILE A 410 39.93 8.54 16.74
C ILE A 410 39.34 7.17 16.37
N ARG A 411 39.02 6.95 15.11
CA ARG A 411 38.41 5.68 14.61
C ARG A 411 39.48 4.62 14.29
N GLY A 412 40.76 5.02 14.13
CA GLY A 412 41.84 4.10 13.76
C GLY A 412 41.86 3.71 12.29
N HIS A 413 41.34 4.55 11.41
CA HIS A 413 41.29 4.30 9.96
C HIS A 413 42.61 4.65 9.28
N ILE A 414 43.57 3.68 9.27
CA ILE A 414 44.95 3.91 8.79
C ILE A 414 44.98 4.36 7.33
N ALA A 415 44.24 3.67 6.46
CA ALA A 415 44.22 3.99 5.03
C ALA A 415 43.67 5.41 4.77
N ILE A 416 42.60 5.78 5.49
CA ILE A 416 42.01 7.13 5.39
C ILE A 416 42.96 8.20 5.94
N ALA A 417 43.60 7.95 7.09
CA ALA A 417 44.58 8.89 7.66
C ALA A 417 45.71 9.15 6.67
N LYS A 418 46.25 8.14 6.04
CA LYS A 418 47.27 8.28 5.00
C LYS A 418 46.75 9.06 3.80
N LEU A 419 45.56 8.72 3.29
CA LEU A 419 44.97 9.43 2.16
C LEU A 419 44.74 10.92 2.43
N LEU A 420 44.28 11.27 3.64
CA LEU A 420 44.09 12.66 4.04
C LEU A 420 45.41 13.42 4.10
N VAL A 421 46.47 12.83 4.68
CA VAL A 421 47.83 13.44 4.74
C VAL A 421 48.39 13.63 3.32
N ASP A 422 48.29 12.60 2.45
CA ASP A 422 48.74 12.67 1.07
C ASP A 422 47.95 13.73 0.25
N SER A 423 46.74 14.08 0.68
CA SER A 423 45.88 15.10 0.07
C SER A 423 46.00 16.48 0.70
N GLY A 424 46.99 16.73 1.58
CA GLY A 424 47.27 18.03 2.12
C GLY A 424 46.57 18.40 3.43
N ALA A 425 46.07 17.37 4.18
CA ALA A 425 45.55 17.64 5.53
C ALA A 425 46.66 18.17 6.45
N ASP A 426 46.43 19.31 7.09
CA ASP A 426 47.33 19.86 8.11
C ASP A 426 47.27 19.01 9.38
N VAL A 427 48.39 18.34 9.69
CA VAL A 427 48.53 17.43 10.84
C VAL A 427 48.58 18.15 12.19
N ASN A 428 48.78 19.49 12.19
CA ASN A 428 48.98 20.29 13.36
C ASN A 428 47.75 21.16 13.77
N LEU A 429 46.65 21.03 13.03
CA LEU A 429 45.38 21.66 13.44
C LEU A 429 44.95 21.16 14.81
N ARG A 430 44.20 22.03 15.51
CA ARG A 430 43.76 21.79 16.89
C ARG A 430 42.26 21.83 16.96
N ASP A 431 41.68 20.90 17.69
CA ASP A 431 40.28 20.92 18.03
C ASP A 431 39.93 21.90 19.15
N ASP A 432 38.66 22.00 19.55
CA ASP A 432 38.20 22.90 20.60
C ASP A 432 38.82 22.61 21.98
N SER A 433 39.38 21.41 22.19
CA SER A 433 40.16 21.05 23.39
C SER A 433 41.66 21.33 23.25
N GLY A 434 42.10 21.90 22.13
CA GLY A 434 43.49 22.09 21.77
C GLY A 434 44.22 20.80 21.39
N ALA A 435 43.54 19.70 21.19
CA ALA A 435 44.16 18.43 20.82
C ALA A 435 44.45 18.36 19.32
N THR A 436 45.59 17.75 18.95
CA THR A 436 46.01 17.49 17.59
C THR A 436 45.67 16.06 17.14
N ALA A 437 45.78 15.78 15.84
CA ALA A 437 45.61 14.44 15.29
C ALA A 437 46.57 13.43 15.96
N LEU A 438 47.83 13.83 16.25
CA LEU A 438 48.80 12.98 16.94
C LEU A 438 48.35 12.60 18.36
N MET A 439 47.73 13.52 19.10
CA MET A 439 47.18 13.24 20.43
C MET A 439 46.06 12.24 20.39
N TRP A 440 45.14 12.34 19.42
CA TRP A 440 44.04 11.36 19.23
C TRP A 440 44.56 9.97 18.81
N ALA A 441 45.57 9.91 17.92
CA ALA A 441 46.24 8.69 17.55
C ALA A 441 46.96 8.03 18.73
N ALA A 442 47.64 8.83 19.57
CA ALA A 442 48.33 8.37 20.77
C ALA A 442 47.33 7.87 21.84
N HIS A 443 46.24 8.60 22.05
CA HIS A 443 45.16 8.18 22.94
C HIS A 443 44.53 6.84 22.53
N ARG A 444 44.43 6.55 21.21
CA ARG A 444 43.93 5.28 20.70
C ARG A 444 44.99 4.17 20.70
N GLY A 445 46.25 4.49 20.68
CA GLY A 445 47.33 3.51 20.58
C GLY A 445 47.66 3.05 19.14
N SER A 446 47.35 3.84 18.13
CA SER A 446 47.54 3.48 16.72
C SER A 446 48.96 3.75 16.25
N VAL A 447 49.85 2.75 16.33
CA VAL A 447 51.28 2.87 15.96
C VAL A 447 51.44 3.33 14.51
N ASP A 448 50.73 2.75 13.58
CA ASP A 448 50.87 3.07 12.15
C ASP A 448 50.40 4.48 11.79
N ILE A 449 49.30 4.94 12.40
CA ILE A 449 48.85 6.32 12.19
C ILE A 449 49.88 7.31 12.79
N ILE A 450 50.42 6.99 13.95
CA ILE A 450 51.45 7.85 14.58
C ILE A 450 52.68 7.96 13.68
N LYS A 451 53.14 6.87 13.03
CA LYS A 451 54.25 6.93 12.07
C LYS A 451 53.91 7.89 10.91
N ILE A 452 52.70 7.71 10.30
CA ILE A 452 52.25 8.59 9.21
C ILE A 452 52.29 10.07 9.64
N LEU A 453 51.79 10.36 10.85
CA LEU A 453 51.75 11.74 11.35
C LEU A 453 53.14 12.31 11.65
N ILE A 454 54.07 11.51 12.22
CA ILE A 454 55.46 11.89 12.45
C ILE A 454 56.17 12.20 11.13
N ASP A 455 56.04 11.31 10.16
CA ASP A 455 56.64 11.47 8.83
C ASP A 455 56.09 12.69 8.10
N ALA A 456 54.83 13.08 8.38
CA ALA A 456 54.19 14.31 7.89
C ALA A 456 54.52 15.59 8.71
N GLY A 457 55.39 15.53 9.71
CA GLY A 457 55.84 16.70 10.45
C GLY A 457 54.92 17.12 11.62
N ALA A 458 54.24 16.16 12.28
CA ALA A 458 53.42 16.45 13.44
C ALA A 458 54.24 17.02 14.63
N GLU A 459 53.73 18.08 15.28
CA GLU A 459 54.31 18.66 16.48
C GLU A 459 54.23 17.70 17.67
N LEU A 460 55.40 17.12 18.07
CA LEU A 460 55.44 16.05 19.09
C LEU A 460 55.12 16.52 20.49
N ASN A 461 55.49 17.79 20.81
CA ASN A 461 55.49 18.34 22.17
C ASN A 461 54.39 19.37 22.42
N HIS A 462 53.43 19.48 21.51
CA HIS A 462 52.24 20.33 21.68
C HIS A 462 51.46 19.89 22.93
N LYS A 463 50.94 20.83 23.69
CA LYS A 463 50.09 20.60 24.87
C LYS A 463 48.67 21.09 24.59
N ASN A 464 47.70 20.23 24.85
CA ASN A 464 46.28 20.61 24.76
C ASN A 464 45.88 21.52 25.95
N LEU A 465 44.63 21.98 26.01
CA LEU A 465 44.12 22.82 27.09
C LEU A 465 44.19 22.15 28.47
N GLY A 466 44.29 20.83 28.53
CA GLY A 466 44.53 20.07 29.76
C GLY A 466 46.00 19.85 30.09
N ASN A 467 46.94 20.52 29.37
CA ASN A 467 48.41 20.38 29.52
C ASN A 467 48.95 18.97 29.19
N TYR A 468 48.21 18.13 28.46
CA TYR A 468 48.66 16.81 28.05
C TYR A 468 49.38 16.87 26.70
N THR A 469 50.49 16.14 26.58
CA THR A 469 51.16 15.84 25.30
C THR A 469 50.70 14.52 24.75
N ALA A 470 50.98 14.23 23.46
CA ALA A 470 50.75 12.92 22.88
C ALA A 470 51.44 11.77 23.64
N LEU A 471 52.67 12.03 24.12
CA LEU A 471 53.43 11.10 24.94
C LEU A 471 52.72 10.77 26.27
N MET A 472 52.28 11.80 27.01
CA MET A 472 51.55 11.63 28.27
C MET A 472 50.23 10.81 28.06
N LEU A 473 49.51 11.05 26.98
CA LEU A 473 48.29 10.30 26.66
C LEU A 473 48.58 8.82 26.35
N ALA A 474 49.67 8.52 25.65
CA ALA A 474 50.12 7.14 25.40
C ALA A 474 50.59 6.44 26.69
N GLU A 475 51.29 7.15 27.59
CA GLU A 475 51.71 6.61 28.88
C GLU A 475 50.53 6.34 29.80
N PHE A 476 49.57 7.26 29.89
CA PHE A 476 48.34 7.10 30.66
C PHE A 476 47.55 5.86 30.23
N ASN A 477 47.47 5.57 28.94
CA ASN A 477 46.78 4.40 28.40
C ASN A 477 47.71 3.17 28.34
N SER A 478 48.98 3.24 28.81
CA SER A 478 49.93 2.15 28.85
C SER A 478 50.31 1.54 27.50
N TYR A 479 50.26 2.29 26.40
CA TYR A 479 50.62 1.85 25.05
C TYR A 479 52.16 1.86 24.84
N LYS A 480 52.87 0.85 25.33
CA LYS A 480 54.32 0.76 25.34
C LYS A 480 54.99 0.99 23.99
N GLU A 481 54.44 0.46 22.89
CA GLU A 481 54.98 0.62 21.55
C GLU A 481 54.88 2.09 21.08
N VAL A 482 53.73 2.71 21.34
CA VAL A 482 53.50 4.15 21.01
C VAL A 482 54.45 5.03 21.81
N VAL A 483 54.60 4.77 23.14
CA VAL A 483 55.53 5.49 24.01
C VAL A 483 56.97 5.38 23.48
N LYS A 484 57.40 4.17 23.11
CA LYS A 484 58.75 3.93 22.54
C LYS A 484 58.92 4.71 21.23
N LEU A 485 57.93 4.66 20.34
CA LEU A 485 57.95 5.34 19.04
C LEU A 485 58.06 6.87 19.23
N LEU A 486 57.19 7.45 20.05
CA LEU A 486 57.19 8.89 20.31
C LEU A 486 58.53 9.39 20.95
N LYS A 487 59.05 8.64 21.96
CA LYS A 487 60.35 8.94 22.56
C LYS A 487 61.51 8.87 21.54
N THR A 488 61.47 7.86 20.66
CA THR A 488 62.48 7.70 19.60
C THR A 488 62.42 8.88 18.59
N ALA A 489 61.21 9.40 18.34
CA ALA A 489 61.01 10.56 17.46
C ALA A 489 61.36 11.92 18.12
N GLY A 490 61.67 11.95 19.43
CA GLY A 490 62.06 13.17 20.15
C GLY A 490 60.96 13.81 21.00
N ALA A 491 59.85 13.09 21.27
CA ALA A 491 58.82 13.59 22.18
C ALA A 491 59.34 13.68 23.62
N ARG A 492 58.91 14.76 24.33
CA ARG A 492 59.24 15.03 25.73
C ARG A 492 57.99 15.22 26.56
N GLU A 493 58.06 15.01 27.84
CA GLU A 493 56.95 15.22 28.80
C GLU A 493 56.56 16.69 28.95
#